data_24f273104b1798c35d15ea6ab0dcc9d4
#
_entry.id   24f273104b1798c35d15ea6ab0dcc9d4
#
_cell.length_a   1.000
_cell.length_b   1.000
_cell.length_c   1.000
_cell.angle_alpha   90.00
_cell.angle_beta   90.00
_cell.angle_gamma   90.00
#
_symmetry.space_group_name_H-M   'P 1'
#
loop_
_entity.id
_entity.type
_entity.pdbx_description
1 polymer ?
#
loop_
_entity_poly.entity_id
_entity_poly.type
_entity_poly.pdbx_seq_one_letter_code
_entity_poly.pdbx_strand_id
1 'polypeptide(L)'
;MITCQDILELQLDGVELIAGEKGLTRPVTWTYMVQTRPFEEHMNQGNFALCVVDYVRFDLEEAQKAMEELYGLGISGFGISITDDKEPVPKEMIDKANELKLPLFYIRWEGASFVDIAQSVGKIILEYEMQNKRMGDYLYNLLFGYDINCLLY
;
A
#
# COMPACT_ATOMS: atom_id res chain seq x y z
N MET A 1 -8.69 7.77 7.20
CA MET A 1 -7.92 7.30 6.02
C MET A 1 -7.54 5.84 6.19
N ILE A 2 -7.50 5.12 5.09
CA ILE A 2 -6.97 3.77 5.07
C ILE A 2 -5.48 3.81 5.41
N THR A 3 -5.04 2.85 6.21
CA THR A 3 -3.64 2.74 6.65
C THR A 3 -3.08 1.36 6.30
N CYS A 4 -1.78 1.18 6.50
CA CYS A 4 -1.16 -0.15 6.35
C CYS A 4 -1.76 -1.16 7.32
N GLN A 5 -2.24 -0.73 8.50
CA GLN A 5 -2.95 -1.61 9.43
C GLN A 5 -4.21 -2.19 8.79
N ASP A 6 -4.96 -1.38 8.04
CA ASP A 6 -6.16 -1.86 7.35
C ASP A 6 -5.82 -2.92 6.31
N ILE A 7 -4.67 -2.77 5.62
CA ILE A 7 -4.20 -3.78 4.67
C ILE A 7 -3.86 -5.07 5.40
N LEU A 8 -3.16 -4.97 6.53
CA LEU A 8 -2.83 -6.14 7.35
C LEU A 8 -4.09 -6.87 7.82
N GLU A 9 -5.11 -6.13 8.23
CA GLU A 9 -6.37 -6.69 8.71
C GLU A 9 -7.20 -7.40 7.64
N LEU A 10 -6.93 -7.14 6.36
CA LEU A 10 -7.55 -7.89 5.27
C LEU A 10 -7.18 -9.36 5.27
N GLN A 11 -6.05 -9.72 5.90
CA GLN A 11 -5.54 -11.09 5.97
C GLN A 11 -5.50 -11.75 4.59
N LEU A 12 -4.94 -11.02 3.61
CA LEU A 12 -4.83 -11.51 2.24
C LEU A 12 -3.93 -12.74 2.19
N ASP A 13 -4.39 -13.74 1.43
CA ASP A 13 -3.68 -15.01 1.29
C ASP A 13 -2.30 -14.78 0.67
N GLY A 14 -1.27 -15.37 1.28
CA GLY A 14 0.11 -15.23 0.79
C GLY A 14 0.78 -13.90 1.11
N VAL A 15 0.14 -13.03 1.89
CA VAL A 15 0.68 -11.73 2.29
C VAL A 15 0.96 -11.73 3.78
N GLU A 16 2.19 -11.39 4.16
CA GLU A 16 2.65 -11.43 5.55
C GLU A 16 3.46 -10.18 5.88
N LEU A 17 3.16 -9.55 7.02
CA LEU A 17 3.99 -8.46 7.52
C LEU A 17 5.26 -9.05 8.15
N ILE A 18 6.42 -8.62 7.68
CA ILE A 18 7.71 -9.14 8.16
C ILE A 18 8.59 -8.11 8.85
N ALA A 19 8.28 -6.83 8.71
CA ALA A 19 9.05 -5.76 9.36
C ALA A 19 8.25 -4.45 9.35
N GLY A 20 8.71 -3.47 10.13
CA GLY A 20 8.17 -2.12 10.09
C GLY A 20 6.81 -1.97 10.78
N GLU A 21 6.48 -2.82 11.72
CA GLU A 21 5.16 -2.78 12.40
C GLU A 21 4.86 -1.43 13.06
N LYS A 22 5.88 -0.69 13.48
CA LYS A 22 5.70 0.63 14.08
C LYS A 22 5.20 1.69 13.10
N GLY A 23 5.22 1.38 11.80
CA GLY A 23 4.73 2.27 10.75
C GLY A 23 3.35 1.92 10.23
N LEU A 24 2.61 1.02 10.87
CA LEU A 24 1.31 0.54 10.38
C LEU A 24 0.23 1.64 10.35
N THR A 25 0.43 2.75 11.06
CA THR A 25 -0.50 3.88 11.00
C THR A 25 -0.31 4.78 9.78
N ARG A 26 0.68 4.50 8.92
CA ARG A 26 0.92 5.29 7.72
C ARG A 26 -0.30 5.22 6.78
N PRO A 27 -0.80 6.37 6.32
CA PRO A 27 -1.96 6.40 5.43
C PRO A 27 -1.60 5.89 4.03
N VAL A 28 -2.51 5.16 3.43
CA VAL A 28 -2.35 4.60 2.09
C VAL A 28 -3.33 5.30 1.15
N THR A 29 -2.79 5.90 0.08
CA THR A 29 -3.59 6.62 -0.91
C THR A 29 -3.94 5.76 -2.12
N TRP A 30 -3.06 4.86 -2.53
CA TRP A 30 -3.26 3.91 -3.63
C TRP A 30 -2.12 2.89 -3.65
N THR A 31 -2.12 2.01 -4.61
CA THR A 31 -1.02 1.08 -4.84
C THR A 31 -0.13 1.58 -5.98
N TYR A 32 1.13 1.15 -5.97
CA TYR A 32 2.10 1.47 -7.00
C TYR A 32 2.94 0.24 -7.32
N MET A 33 2.96 -0.17 -8.60
CA MET A 33 3.84 -1.23 -9.07
C MET A 33 5.20 -0.64 -9.37
N VAL A 34 6.23 -1.08 -8.64
CA VAL A 34 7.59 -0.57 -8.82
C VAL A 34 8.07 -0.87 -10.24
N GLN A 35 8.45 0.18 -10.93
CA GLN A 35 8.89 0.14 -12.32
C GLN A 35 10.31 0.71 -12.43
N THR A 36 10.63 1.28 -13.58
CA THR A 36 11.92 1.89 -13.82
C THR A 36 12.02 3.29 -13.21
N ARG A 37 13.23 3.70 -12.86
CA ARG A 37 13.50 5.08 -12.44
C ARG A 37 13.31 6.04 -13.61
N PRO A 38 12.97 7.29 -13.37
CA PRO A 38 12.76 7.92 -12.08
C PRO A 38 11.39 7.56 -11.47
N PHE A 39 11.37 7.10 -10.23
CA PHE A 39 10.14 6.65 -9.57
C PHE A 39 9.13 7.79 -9.37
N GLU A 40 9.61 8.99 -9.09
CA GLU A 40 8.76 10.16 -8.81
C GLU A 40 7.83 10.53 -9.96
N GLU A 41 8.12 10.09 -11.19
CA GLU A 41 7.25 10.34 -12.34
C GLU A 41 6.02 9.43 -12.37
N HIS A 42 6.06 8.32 -11.61
CA HIS A 42 5.05 7.26 -11.72
C HIS A 42 4.37 6.92 -10.41
N MET A 43 4.79 7.52 -9.30
CA MET A 43 4.24 7.23 -7.98
C MET A 43 3.74 8.51 -7.33
N ASN A 44 2.89 8.35 -6.33
CA ASN A 44 2.38 9.45 -5.53
C ASN A 44 2.66 9.19 -4.04
N GLN A 45 2.73 10.26 -3.27
CA GLN A 45 2.90 10.18 -1.84
C GLN A 45 1.77 9.34 -1.23
N GLY A 46 2.11 8.47 -0.30
CA GLY A 46 1.15 7.59 0.36
C GLY A 46 0.88 6.28 -0.40
N ASN A 47 1.54 6.04 -1.51
CA ASN A 47 1.35 4.78 -2.24
C ASN A 47 1.88 3.59 -1.45
N PHE A 48 1.20 2.46 -1.57
CA PHE A 48 1.69 1.15 -1.14
C PHE A 48 2.40 0.53 -2.34
N ALA A 49 3.73 0.38 -2.23
CA ALA A 49 4.55 -0.08 -3.34
C ALA A 49 4.63 -1.60 -3.39
N LEU A 50 4.50 -2.16 -4.59
CA LEU A 50 4.59 -3.59 -4.86
C LEU A 50 5.78 -3.85 -5.77
N CYS A 51 6.72 -4.69 -5.31
CA CYS A 51 7.99 -4.94 -5.99
C CYS A 51 8.20 -6.43 -6.24
N VAL A 52 8.59 -6.79 -7.46
CA VAL A 52 8.93 -8.16 -7.83
C VAL A 52 10.44 -8.27 -8.01
N VAL A 53 11.05 -9.25 -7.35
CA VAL A 53 12.44 -9.63 -7.54
C VAL A 53 12.48 -10.85 -8.47
N ASP A 54 12.98 -10.66 -9.68
CA ASP A 54 13.06 -11.74 -10.68
C ASP A 54 14.50 -12.10 -11.09
N TYR A 55 15.49 -11.43 -10.49
CA TYR A 55 16.93 -11.64 -10.71
C TYR A 55 17.41 -11.38 -12.15
N VAL A 56 16.52 -11.10 -13.08
CA VAL A 56 16.88 -10.74 -14.45
C VAL A 56 16.96 -9.24 -14.61
N ARG A 57 15.92 -8.53 -14.16
CA ARG A 57 15.80 -7.09 -14.28
C ARG A 57 15.92 -6.37 -12.93
N PHE A 58 15.68 -7.10 -11.84
CA PHE A 58 15.60 -6.49 -10.53
C PHE A 58 15.95 -7.53 -9.47
N ASP A 59 17.12 -7.41 -8.87
CA ASP A 59 17.59 -8.31 -7.82
C ASP A 59 17.27 -7.76 -6.41
N LEU A 60 17.67 -8.50 -5.38
CA LEU A 60 17.40 -8.11 -3.99
C LEU A 60 18.12 -6.82 -3.59
N GLU A 61 19.33 -6.58 -4.11
CA GLU A 61 20.06 -5.34 -3.83
C GLU A 61 19.33 -4.13 -4.42
N GLU A 62 18.85 -4.27 -5.67
CA GLU A 62 18.05 -3.23 -6.31
C GLU A 62 16.72 -3.02 -5.60
N ALA A 63 16.09 -4.09 -5.10
CA ALA A 63 14.84 -3.99 -4.33
C ALA A 63 15.05 -3.19 -3.04
N GLN A 64 16.16 -3.42 -2.34
CA GLN A 64 16.47 -2.65 -1.14
C GLN A 64 16.73 -1.19 -1.45
N LYS A 65 17.49 -0.90 -2.51
CA LYS A 65 17.72 0.47 -2.95
C LYS A 65 16.42 1.17 -3.31
N ALA A 66 15.55 0.48 -4.04
CA ALA A 66 14.24 1.01 -4.41
C ALA A 66 13.38 1.30 -3.17
N MET A 67 13.37 0.40 -2.19
CA MET A 67 12.64 0.60 -0.94
C MET A 67 13.10 1.88 -0.23
N GLU A 68 14.40 2.08 -0.10
CA GLU A 68 14.96 3.26 0.57
C GLU A 68 14.67 4.54 -0.21
N GLU A 69 14.81 4.50 -1.53
CA GLU A 69 14.53 5.65 -2.40
C GLU A 69 13.05 6.02 -2.38
N LEU A 70 12.17 5.03 -2.48
CA LEU A 70 10.72 5.24 -2.43
C LEU A 70 10.25 5.71 -1.05
N TYR A 71 10.91 5.25 0.02
CA TYR A 71 10.65 5.79 1.35
C TYR A 71 10.89 7.29 1.37
N GLY A 72 11.99 7.74 0.79
CA GLY A 72 12.31 9.18 0.68
C GLY A 72 11.30 9.95 -0.13
N LEU A 73 10.58 9.29 -1.04
CA LEU A 73 9.52 9.89 -1.85
C LEU A 73 8.13 9.77 -1.20
N GLY A 74 8.02 9.14 -0.05
CA GLY A 74 6.80 9.14 0.77
C GLY A 74 5.87 7.97 0.60
N ILE A 75 6.37 6.78 0.20
CA ILE A 75 5.52 5.58 0.20
C ILE A 75 5.08 5.23 1.63
N SER A 76 3.93 4.58 1.74
CA SER A 76 3.36 4.18 3.03
C SER A 76 3.75 2.78 3.47
N GLY A 77 4.06 1.92 2.53
CA GLY A 77 4.44 0.54 2.78
C GLY A 77 5.09 -0.06 1.55
N PHE A 78 5.77 -1.18 1.74
CA PHE A 78 6.50 -1.86 0.68
C PHE A 78 6.19 -3.36 0.72
N GLY A 79 5.66 -3.88 -0.37
CA GLY A 79 5.41 -5.30 -0.55
C GLY A 79 6.43 -5.89 -1.51
N ILE A 80 7.10 -6.96 -1.11
CA ILE A 80 8.10 -7.63 -1.92
C ILE A 80 7.69 -9.06 -2.21
N SER A 81 7.80 -9.46 -3.47
CA SER A 81 7.64 -10.84 -3.91
C SER A 81 8.92 -11.28 -4.62
N ILE A 82 9.39 -12.47 -4.29
CA ILE A 82 10.61 -13.05 -4.86
C ILE A 82 10.17 -14.24 -5.68
N THR A 83 10.51 -14.26 -6.98
CA THR A 83 10.08 -15.34 -7.88
C THR A 83 10.68 -16.69 -7.51
N ASP A 84 11.83 -16.70 -6.82
CA ASP A 84 12.36 -17.89 -6.16
C ASP A 84 11.91 -17.88 -4.70
N ASP A 85 10.84 -18.62 -4.40
CA ASP A 85 10.26 -18.68 -3.05
C ASP A 85 11.19 -19.30 -1.99
N LYS A 86 12.30 -19.89 -2.40
CA LYS A 86 13.31 -20.44 -1.47
C LYS A 86 14.27 -19.36 -0.98
N GLU A 87 14.34 -18.24 -1.67
CA GLU A 87 15.22 -17.15 -1.30
C GLU A 87 14.56 -16.30 -0.23
N PRO A 88 15.18 -16.18 0.96
CA PRO A 88 14.60 -15.36 2.03
C PRO A 88 14.83 -13.88 1.78
N VAL A 89 13.95 -13.05 2.33
CA VAL A 89 14.18 -11.61 2.35
C VAL A 89 15.41 -11.33 3.23
N PRO A 90 16.40 -10.57 2.72
CA PRO A 90 17.62 -10.31 3.48
C PRO A 90 17.36 -9.63 4.82
N LYS A 91 18.13 -10.03 5.83
CA LYS A 91 18.06 -9.40 7.14
C LYS A 91 18.30 -7.90 7.05
N GLU A 92 19.21 -7.46 6.20
CA GLU A 92 19.52 -6.05 5.99
C GLU A 92 18.28 -5.24 5.56
N MET A 93 17.45 -5.81 4.70
CA MET A 93 16.21 -5.16 4.27
C MET A 93 15.21 -5.09 5.42
N ILE A 94 15.09 -6.18 6.19
CA ILE A 94 14.21 -6.23 7.36
C ILE A 94 14.64 -5.20 8.40
N ASP A 95 15.93 -5.15 8.72
CA ASP A 95 16.47 -4.20 9.67
C ASP A 95 16.25 -2.76 9.21
N LYS A 96 16.43 -2.51 7.91
CA LYS A 96 16.22 -1.17 7.34
C LYS A 96 14.75 -0.76 7.42
N ALA A 97 13.84 -1.65 7.09
CA ALA A 97 12.41 -1.37 7.20
C ALA A 97 12.00 -1.07 8.65
N ASN A 98 12.56 -1.79 9.62
CA ASN A 98 12.33 -1.52 11.03
C ASN A 98 12.89 -0.16 11.45
N GLU A 99 14.10 0.16 11.02
CA GLU A 99 14.73 1.47 11.29
C GLU A 99 13.88 2.62 10.75
N LEU A 100 13.41 2.48 9.52
CA LEU A 100 12.57 3.49 8.84
C LEU A 100 11.14 3.52 9.35
N LYS A 101 10.72 2.52 10.12
CA LYS A 101 9.31 2.31 10.49
C LYS A 101 8.43 2.28 9.25
N LEU A 102 8.90 1.56 8.24
CA LEU A 102 8.20 1.34 6.99
C LEU A 102 7.68 -0.09 6.97
N PRO A 103 6.36 -0.30 6.95
CA PRO A 103 5.81 -1.66 6.88
C PRO A 103 6.32 -2.39 5.64
N LEU A 104 6.95 -3.54 5.88
CA LEU A 104 7.47 -4.41 4.84
C LEU A 104 6.66 -5.71 4.86
N PHE A 105 5.99 -5.99 3.74
CA PHE A 105 5.19 -7.18 3.56
C PHE A 105 5.90 -8.13 2.60
N TYR A 106 5.91 -9.41 2.97
CA TYR A 106 6.32 -10.48 2.06
C TYR A 106 5.08 -11.00 1.34
N ILE A 107 5.18 -11.09 0.01
CA ILE A 107 4.07 -11.55 -0.83
C ILE A 107 4.57 -12.82 -1.53
N ARG A 108 3.98 -13.96 -1.18
CA ARG A 108 4.37 -15.24 -1.76
C ARG A 108 4.09 -15.23 -3.26
N TRP A 109 5.12 -15.50 -4.07
CA TRP A 109 5.00 -15.47 -5.52
C TRP A 109 3.94 -16.44 -6.03
N GLU A 110 3.96 -17.67 -5.51
CA GLU A 110 2.95 -18.67 -5.82
C GLU A 110 1.77 -18.52 -4.87
N GLY A 111 0.57 -18.30 -5.40
CA GLY A 111 -0.66 -18.24 -4.63
C GLY A 111 -1.10 -16.84 -4.21
N ALA A 112 -0.31 -15.80 -4.53
CA ALA A 112 -0.73 -14.42 -4.34
C ALA A 112 -0.58 -13.66 -5.65
N SER A 113 -1.54 -12.80 -5.97
CA SER A 113 -1.53 -12.00 -7.19
C SER A 113 -1.47 -10.53 -6.82
N PHE A 114 -0.52 -9.80 -7.41
CA PHE A 114 -0.44 -8.35 -7.24
C PHE A 114 -1.72 -7.64 -7.71
N VAL A 115 -2.35 -8.17 -8.77
CA VAL A 115 -3.62 -7.63 -9.26
C VAL A 115 -4.69 -7.75 -8.18
N ASP A 116 -4.81 -8.93 -7.57
CA ASP A 116 -5.79 -9.15 -6.51
C ASP A 116 -5.51 -8.29 -5.27
N ILE A 117 -4.24 -8.14 -4.91
CA ILE A 117 -3.84 -7.27 -3.81
C ILE A 117 -4.21 -5.81 -4.12
N ALA A 118 -3.86 -5.34 -5.31
CA ALA A 118 -4.18 -3.98 -5.74
C ALA A 118 -5.69 -3.74 -5.76
N GLN A 119 -6.46 -4.69 -6.25
CA GLN A 119 -7.93 -4.61 -6.25
C GLN A 119 -8.49 -4.56 -4.84
N SER A 120 -7.98 -5.40 -3.94
CA SER A 120 -8.45 -5.44 -2.55
C SER A 120 -8.15 -4.15 -1.82
N VAL A 121 -6.95 -3.61 -2.00
CA VAL A 121 -6.56 -2.32 -1.39
C VAL A 121 -7.38 -1.19 -1.99
N GLY A 122 -7.53 -1.16 -3.31
CA GLY A 122 -8.34 -0.15 -4.00
C GLY A 122 -9.78 -0.17 -3.52
N LYS A 123 -10.34 -1.36 -3.32
CA LYS A 123 -11.71 -1.52 -2.85
C LYS A 123 -11.92 -0.89 -1.47
N ILE A 124 -11.04 -1.16 -0.51
CA ILE A 124 -11.19 -0.58 0.83
C ILE A 124 -10.97 0.93 0.83
N ILE A 125 -10.09 1.44 -0.01
CA ILE A 125 -9.90 2.88 -0.18
C ILE A 125 -11.19 3.53 -0.70
N LEU A 126 -11.77 2.98 -1.75
CA LEU A 126 -13.00 3.50 -2.34
C LEU A 126 -14.18 3.40 -1.38
N GLU A 127 -14.30 2.29 -0.67
CA GLU A 127 -15.37 2.11 0.34
C GLU A 127 -15.25 3.16 1.44
N TYR A 128 -14.04 3.42 1.91
CA TYR A 128 -13.79 4.43 2.92
C TYR A 128 -14.18 5.83 2.41
N GLU A 129 -13.76 6.19 1.21
CA GLU A 129 -14.11 7.47 0.60
C GLU A 129 -15.61 7.64 0.40
N MET A 130 -16.28 6.57 -0.04
CA MET A 130 -17.74 6.58 -0.21
C MET A 130 -18.48 6.76 1.12
N GLN A 131 -18.00 6.10 2.18
CA GLN A 131 -18.58 6.27 3.51
C GLN A 131 -18.41 7.70 4.01
N ASN A 132 -17.25 8.29 3.82
CA ASN A 132 -16.99 9.67 4.19
C ASN A 132 -17.86 10.64 3.41
N LYS A 133 -18.07 10.39 2.13
CA LYS A 133 -18.97 11.20 1.31
C LYS A 133 -20.41 11.11 1.81
N ARG A 134 -20.89 9.91 2.09
CA ARG A 134 -22.23 9.71 2.63
C ARG A 134 -22.41 10.41 3.97
N MET A 135 -21.42 10.33 4.83
CA MET A 135 -21.45 11.01 6.11
C MET A 135 -21.48 12.52 5.92
N GLY A 136 -20.68 13.06 5.01
CA GLY A 136 -20.68 14.48 4.68
C GLY A 136 -22.02 14.95 4.15
N ASP A 137 -22.62 14.19 3.24
CA ASP A 137 -23.95 14.47 2.70
C ASP A 137 -25.01 14.42 3.79
N TYR A 138 -24.95 13.46 4.68
CA TYR A 138 -25.87 13.34 5.81
C TYR A 138 -25.75 14.53 6.74
N LEU A 139 -24.54 14.94 7.11
CA LEU A 139 -24.31 16.07 7.98
C LEU A 139 -24.77 17.37 7.31
N TYR A 140 -24.53 17.51 6.03
CA TYR A 140 -24.99 18.69 5.27
C TYR A 140 -26.51 18.78 5.31
N ASN A 141 -27.21 17.68 5.08
CA ASN A 141 -28.66 17.64 5.12
C ASN A 141 -29.21 17.97 6.53
N LEU A 142 -28.53 17.52 7.59
CA LEU A 142 -28.93 17.86 8.96
C LEU A 142 -28.79 19.35 9.26
N LEU A 143 -27.71 19.96 8.75
CA LEU A 143 -27.41 21.37 9.02
C LEU A 143 -28.23 22.33 8.17
N PHE A 144 -28.47 22.00 6.90
CA PHE A 144 -29.12 22.84 5.93
C PHE A 144 -30.50 22.36 5.52
N GLY A 145 -30.92 21.26 6.09
CA GLY A 145 -32.28 20.76 6.03
C GLY A 145 -32.74 20.30 4.65
N TYR A 146 -34.04 20.41 4.47
CA TYR A 146 -34.74 19.96 3.28
C TYR A 146 -34.46 20.79 2.02
N ASP A 147 -33.77 21.91 2.14
CA ASP A 147 -33.54 22.84 1.00
C ASP A 147 -32.83 22.14 -0.14
N ILE A 148 -31.88 21.23 0.17
CA ILE A 148 -31.17 20.45 -0.84
C ILE A 148 -32.13 19.49 -1.53
N ASN A 149 -32.95 18.81 -0.76
CA ASN A 149 -33.92 17.89 -1.33
C ASN A 149 -34.90 18.62 -2.24
N CYS A 150 -35.31 19.81 -1.89
CA CYS A 150 -36.16 20.64 -2.71
C CYS A 150 -35.50 21.10 -4.00
N LEU A 151 -34.18 21.37 -3.95
CA LEU A 151 -33.41 21.77 -5.13
C LEU A 151 -33.07 20.63 -6.06
N LEU A 152 -32.97 19.42 -5.56
CA LEU A 152 -32.63 18.23 -6.34
C LEU A 152 -33.84 17.55 -6.96
N TYR A 153 -35.00 17.77 -6.44
CA TYR A 153 -36.25 17.20 -6.87
C TYR A 153 -37.30 18.29 -7.14
#